data_29fa050a51f0511eeb3111fbe1ebf446
#
_entry.id   29fa050a51f0511eeb3111fbe1ebf446
#
_cell.length_a   1.000
_cell.length_b   1.000
_cell.length_c   1.000
_cell.angle_alpha   90.00
_cell.angle_beta   90.00
_cell.angle_gamma   90.00
#
_symmetry.space_group_name_H-M   'P 1'
#
loop_
_entity.id
_entity.type
_entity.pdbx_description
1 polymer ?
#
loop_
_entity_poly.entity_id
_entity_poly.type
_entity_poly.pdbx_seq_one_letter_code
_entity_poly.pdbx_strand_id
1 'polypeptide(L)' 'MLILSRKKGESIKIGDDIEIFVAEIKGDKVRLGISAPGDMKICRTELYLT' A
#
# COMPACT_ATOMS: atom_id res chain seq x y z
N MET A 1 -1.48 -2.16 16.71
CA MET A 1 -1.60 -1.93 15.26
C MET A 1 -2.07 -0.50 15.02
N LEU A 2 -1.46 0.20 14.10
CA LEU A 2 -1.92 1.53 13.70
C LEU A 2 -2.96 1.41 12.62
N ILE A 3 -4.09 2.07 12.80
CA ILE A 3 -5.16 2.09 11.80
C ILE A 3 -5.42 3.55 11.44
N LEU A 4 -5.45 3.84 10.16
CA LEU A 4 -5.67 5.20 9.69
C LEU A 4 -6.47 5.16 8.39
N SER A 5 -7.02 6.31 8.00
CA SER A 5 -7.83 6.43 6.80
C SER A 5 -7.19 7.38 5.81
N ARG A 6 -7.29 7.04 4.52
CA ARG A 6 -6.83 7.92 3.45
C ARG A 6 -7.88 7.97 2.36
N LYS A 7 -7.96 9.10 1.67
CA LYS A 7 -8.84 9.28 0.54
C LYS A 7 -8.09 8.99 -0.76
N LYS A 8 -8.83 8.84 -1.84
CA LYS A 8 -8.24 8.68 -3.16
C LYS A 8 -7.27 9.83 -3.43
N GLY A 9 -6.10 9.49 -3.92
CA GLY A 9 -5.05 10.46 -4.24
C GLY A 9 -4.12 10.77 -3.09
N GLU A 10 -4.41 10.26 -1.90
CA GLU A 10 -3.56 10.48 -0.73
C GLU A 10 -2.65 9.31 -0.49
N SER A 11 -1.60 9.53 0.27
CA SER A 11 -0.60 8.48 0.49
C SER A 11 -0.22 8.40 1.95
N ILE A 12 0.55 7.34 2.26
CA ILE A 12 1.09 7.05 3.57
C ILE A 12 2.57 6.79 3.40
N LYS A 13 3.39 7.37 4.27
CA LYS A 13 4.82 7.06 4.30
C LYS A 13 5.10 6.08 5.43
N ILE A 14 5.90 5.07 5.14
CA ILE A 14 6.37 4.12 6.14
C ILE A 14 7.89 4.20 6.12
N GLY A 15 8.46 4.77 7.17
CA GLY A 15 9.88 5.07 7.20
C GLY A 15 10.22 6.07 6.09
N ASP A 16 11.42 5.95 5.54
CA ASP A 16 11.89 6.86 4.50
C ASP A 16 11.72 6.26 3.10
N ASP A 17 11.55 4.96 3.01
CA ASP A 17 11.71 4.23 1.76
C ASP A 17 10.41 3.74 1.16
N ILE A 18 9.34 3.68 1.94
CA ILE A 18 8.10 3.06 1.50
C ILE A 18 6.99 4.10 1.48
N GLU A 19 6.29 4.16 0.37
CA GLU A 19 5.12 5.01 0.24
C GLU A 19 3.98 4.20 -0.34
N ILE A 20 2.80 4.32 0.28
CA ILE A 20 1.60 3.65 -0.20
C ILE A 20 0.64 4.73 -0.66
N PHE A 21 0.19 4.62 -1.90
CA PHE A 21 -0.66 5.61 -2.54
C PHE A 21 -2.02 4.98 -2.85
N VAL A 22 -3.10 5.70 -2.51
CA VAL A 22 -4.44 5.24 -2.83
C VAL A 22 -4.77 5.70 -4.25
N ALA A 23 -4.65 4.79 -5.18
CA ALA A 23 -4.85 5.11 -6.60
C ALA A 23 -6.33 5.21 -6.95
N GLU A 24 -7.15 4.32 -6.38
CA GLU A 24 -8.56 4.30 -6.71
C GLU A 24 -9.34 3.59 -5.61
N ILE A 25 -10.56 4.07 -5.36
CA ILE A 25 -11.51 3.40 -4.47
C ILE A 25 -12.77 3.16 -5.28
N LYS A 26 -13.18 1.90 -5.37
CA LYS A 26 -14.32 1.53 -6.18
C LYS A 26 -15.14 0.46 -5.42
N GLY A 27 -16.28 0.88 -4.88
CA GLY A 27 -17.09 -0.01 -4.08
C GLY A 27 -16.33 -0.51 -2.86
N ASP A 28 -16.19 -1.81 -2.74
CA ASP A 28 -15.46 -2.43 -1.64
C ASP A 28 -14.01 -2.78 -2.01
N LYS A 29 -13.53 -2.27 -3.14
CA LYS A 29 -12.17 -2.52 -3.60
C LYS A 29 -11.35 -1.25 -3.55
N VAL A 30 -10.07 -1.40 -3.23
CA VAL A 30 -9.13 -0.30 -3.19
C VAL A 30 -7.91 -0.69 -4.02
N ARG A 31 -7.49 0.20 -4.90
CA ARG A 31 -6.26 0.01 -5.67
C ARG A 31 -5.15 0.82 -5.00
N LEU A 32 -4.07 0.15 -4.70
CA LEU A 32 -2.94 0.76 -4.00
C LEU A 32 -1.71 0.74 -4.89
N GLY A 33 -1.01 1.86 -4.92
CA GLY A 33 0.31 1.93 -5.51
C GLY A 33 1.33 1.88 -4.38
N ILE A 34 2.35 1.07 -4.54
CA ILE A 34 3.36 0.91 -3.50
C ILE A 34 4.72 1.21 -4.10
N SER A 35 5.42 2.17 -3.48
CA SER A 35 6.78 2.51 -3.84
C SER A 35 7.70 2.03 -2.73
N ALA A 36 8.71 1.22 -3.09
CA ALA A 36 9.63 0.63 -2.12
C ALA A 36 10.95 0.35 -2.80
N PRO A 37 12.01 0.07 -2.00
CA PRO A 37 13.29 -0.31 -2.59
C PRO A 37 13.17 -1.56 -3.45
N GLY A 38 14.00 -1.65 -4.47
CA GLY A 38 13.91 -2.73 -5.45
C GLY A 38 14.13 -4.12 -4.88
N ASP A 39 14.82 -4.21 -3.74
CA ASP A 39 15.08 -5.50 -3.11
C ASP A 39 14.00 -5.92 -2.12
N MET A 40 12.96 -5.10 -1.96
CA MET A 40 11.88 -5.42 -1.03
C MET A 40 10.81 -6.20 -1.75
N LYS A 41 10.43 -7.35 -1.17
CA LYS A 41 9.39 -8.19 -1.75
C LYS A 41 8.02 -7.63 -1.38
N ILE A 42 7.21 -7.38 -2.40
CA ILE A 42 5.86 -6.87 -2.21
C ILE A 42 4.91 -7.85 -2.88
N CYS A 43 4.01 -8.44 -2.12
CA CYS A 43 3.00 -9.30 -2.71
C CYS A 43 1.76 -9.32 -1.82
N ARG A 44 0.65 -9.71 -2.41
CA ARG A 44 -0.58 -9.85 -1.67
C ARG A 44 -0.45 -11.00 -0.67
N THR A 45 -1.17 -10.85 0.45
CA THR A 45 -1.05 -11.82 1.54
C THR A 45 -1.35 -13.25 1.09
N GLU A 46 -2.37 -13.43 0.27
CA GLU A 46 -2.76 -14.77 -0.18
C GLU A 46 -1.72 -15.41 -1.09
N LEU A 47 -0.80 -14.61 -1.64
CA LEU A 47 0.26 -15.11 -2.50
C LEU A 47 1.59 -15.23 -1.75
N TYR A 48 1.62 -14.82 -0.50
CA TYR A 48 2.86 -14.82 0.28
C TYR A 48 3.07 -16.21 0.87
N LEU A 49 4.15 -16.87 0.46
CA LEU A 49 4.53 -18.19 0.96
C LEU A 49 5.62 -18.04 2.00
N THR A 50 5.38 -18.58 3.18
CA THR A 50 6.36 -18.55 4.26
C THR A 50 7.07 -19.88 4.38
#